data_3b38a708ae1237f6f50a4d61d3b9ec75
#
_entry.id   3b38a708ae1237f6f50a4d61d3b9ec75
#
_cell.length_a   1.000
_cell.length_b   1.000
_cell.length_c   1.000
_cell.angle_alpha   90.00
_cell.angle_beta   90.00
_cell.angle_gamma   90.00
#
_symmetry.space_group_name_H-M   'P 1'
#
loop_
_entity.id
_entity.type
_entity.pdbx_description
1 polymer ?
#
loop_
_entity_poly.entity_id
_entity_poly.type
_entity_poly.pdbx_seq_one_letter_code
_entity_poly.pdbx_strand_id
1 'polypeptide(L)'
;MREHDKEFEEHVKKTIGLKDYELLFYINPGTHSLTELFNKGLKESKNKYVLFCHNDIKYLKSGWGKRYIEHLDKNEYGIIGHAGTTKLTESGRWWDDMHLMVGQVWHQHNDEQSGKTMKWESKYSGNFGENIIQ
;
A
#
# COMPACT_ATOMS: atom_id res chain seq x y z
N MET A 1 14.20 13.99 -9.33
CA MET A 1 13.75 12.94 -8.38
C MET A 1 14.28 13.33 -7.01
N ARG A 2 13.43 13.39 -5.99
CA ARG A 2 13.83 13.69 -4.61
C ARG A 2 14.66 12.52 -4.07
N GLU A 3 15.50 12.76 -3.05
CA GLU A 3 16.33 11.71 -2.43
C GLU A 3 15.50 10.55 -1.90
N HIS A 4 14.39 10.87 -1.25
CA HIS A 4 13.41 9.90 -0.74
C HIS A 4 12.79 9.01 -1.84
N ASP A 5 12.57 9.55 -3.05
CA ASP A 5 12.06 8.77 -4.18
C ASP A 5 13.10 7.75 -4.67
N LYS A 6 14.39 8.10 -4.62
CA LYS A 6 15.50 7.18 -4.96
C LYS A 6 15.62 6.05 -3.95
N GLU A 7 15.51 6.36 -2.66
CA GLU A 7 15.53 5.34 -1.61
C GLU A 7 14.37 4.36 -1.77
N PHE A 8 13.18 4.86 -2.09
CA PHE A 8 12.00 4.04 -2.34
C PHE A 8 12.20 3.16 -3.58
N GLU A 9 12.71 3.72 -4.68
CA GLU A 9 13.00 2.95 -5.91
C GLU A 9 13.98 1.81 -5.64
N GLU A 10 15.08 2.08 -4.94
CA GLU A 10 16.04 1.06 -4.56
C GLU A 10 15.44 -0.01 -3.64
N HIS A 11 14.59 0.39 -2.70
CA HIS A 11 13.88 -0.52 -1.82
C HIS A 11 12.95 -1.44 -2.61
N VAL A 12 12.15 -0.90 -3.51
CA VAL A 12 11.28 -1.69 -4.40
C VAL A 12 12.11 -2.66 -5.23
N LYS A 13 13.16 -2.19 -5.89
CA LYS A 13 14.06 -3.02 -6.71
C LYS A 13 14.63 -4.22 -5.93
N LYS A 14 14.98 -4.02 -4.66
CA LYS A 14 15.53 -5.08 -3.80
C LYS A 14 14.47 -6.07 -3.32
N THR A 15 13.21 -5.65 -3.18
CA THR A 15 12.20 -6.42 -2.43
C THR A 15 11.04 -6.93 -3.27
N ILE A 16 10.76 -6.35 -4.44
CA ILE A 16 9.59 -6.67 -5.26
C ILE A 16 9.55 -8.13 -5.74
N GLY A 17 10.72 -8.69 -6.08
CA GLY A 17 10.83 -10.07 -6.59
C GLY A 17 10.37 -10.27 -8.03
N LEU A 18 10.24 -9.19 -8.81
CA LEU A 18 9.90 -9.19 -10.22
C LEU A 18 11.09 -8.68 -11.05
N LYS A 19 11.26 -9.21 -12.25
CA LYS A 19 12.27 -8.76 -13.21
C LYS A 19 11.75 -7.65 -14.12
N ASP A 20 10.45 -7.69 -14.41
CA ASP A 20 9.77 -6.76 -15.31
C ASP A 20 8.68 -6.02 -14.54
N TYR A 21 8.89 -4.73 -14.36
CA TYR A 21 7.95 -3.79 -13.72
C TYR A 21 8.34 -2.36 -14.09
N GLU A 22 7.41 -1.43 -13.94
CA GLU A 22 7.65 0.00 -14.09
C GLU A 22 7.32 0.74 -12.80
N LEU A 23 7.98 1.88 -12.56
CA LEU A 23 7.69 2.81 -11.48
C LEU A 23 7.30 4.15 -12.07
N LEU A 24 6.11 4.62 -11.72
CA LEU A 24 5.59 5.92 -12.12
C LEU A 24 5.51 6.82 -10.88
N PHE A 25 6.31 7.87 -10.83
CA PHE A 25 6.33 8.84 -9.73
C PHE A 25 5.58 10.11 -10.11
N TYR A 26 4.61 10.48 -9.28
CA TYR A 26 3.87 11.73 -9.40
C TYR A 26 4.13 12.63 -8.20
N ILE A 27 4.82 13.75 -8.44
CA ILE A 27 5.01 14.78 -7.42
C ILE A 27 3.76 15.64 -7.39
N ASN A 28 3.08 15.66 -6.24
CA ASN A 28 1.89 16.49 -6.03
C ASN A 28 2.20 17.64 -5.07
N PRO A 29 2.31 18.88 -5.56
CA PRO A 29 2.47 20.05 -4.69
C PRO A 29 1.14 20.50 -4.04
N GLY A 30 0.11 19.66 -4.05
CA GLY A 30 -1.22 19.98 -3.54
C GLY A 30 -2.19 20.53 -4.57
N THR A 31 -1.85 20.45 -5.86
CA THR A 31 -2.68 20.98 -6.97
C THR A 31 -3.65 19.96 -7.56
N HIS A 32 -3.43 18.68 -7.27
CA HIS A 32 -4.26 17.58 -7.76
C HIS A 32 -4.78 16.73 -6.61
N SER A 33 -5.98 16.20 -6.76
CA SER A 33 -6.48 15.16 -5.87
C SER A 33 -5.70 13.85 -6.06
N LEU A 34 -5.67 13.01 -5.04
CA LEU A 34 -5.05 11.69 -5.12
C LEU A 34 -5.72 10.83 -6.21
N THR A 35 -7.04 10.94 -6.35
CA THR A 35 -7.82 10.23 -7.36
C THR A 35 -7.42 10.62 -8.79
N GLU A 36 -7.16 11.90 -9.05
CA GLU A 36 -6.69 12.37 -10.36
C GLU A 36 -5.34 11.76 -10.71
N LEU A 37 -4.41 11.73 -9.74
CA LEU A 37 -3.08 11.13 -9.94
C LEU A 37 -3.15 9.62 -10.13
N PHE A 38 -3.99 8.92 -9.39
CA PHE A 38 -4.21 7.49 -9.58
C PHE A 38 -4.81 7.17 -10.94
N ASN A 39 -5.81 7.94 -11.39
CA ASN A 39 -6.39 7.79 -12.72
C ASN A 39 -5.37 8.09 -13.83
N LYS A 40 -4.48 9.06 -13.62
CA LYS A 40 -3.38 9.34 -14.54
C LYS A 40 -2.44 8.13 -14.61
N GLY A 41 -1.98 7.63 -13.46
CA GLY A 41 -1.11 6.45 -13.39
C GLY A 41 -1.73 5.23 -14.05
N LEU A 42 -3.03 4.99 -13.86
CA LEU A 42 -3.73 3.89 -14.50
C LEU A 42 -3.74 4.01 -16.03
N LYS A 43 -3.90 5.22 -16.58
CA LYS A 43 -3.88 5.47 -18.03
C LYS A 43 -2.48 5.33 -18.63
N GLU A 44 -1.44 5.68 -17.88
CA GLU A 44 -0.04 5.63 -18.33
C GLU A 44 0.61 4.26 -18.14
N SER A 45 0.06 3.45 -17.24
CA SER A 45 0.53 2.09 -16.95
C SER A 45 0.43 1.18 -18.18
N LYS A 46 1.49 0.41 -18.44
CA LYS A 46 1.58 -0.55 -19.55
C LYS A 46 1.36 -1.99 -19.11
N ASN A 47 1.25 -2.23 -17.80
CA ASN A 47 1.17 -3.56 -17.22
C ASN A 47 -0.26 -3.94 -16.86
N LYS A 48 -0.53 -5.26 -16.80
CA LYS A 48 -1.83 -5.83 -16.43
C LYS A 48 -2.25 -5.46 -15.01
N TYR A 49 -1.30 -5.39 -14.08
CA TYR A 49 -1.54 -5.09 -12.67
C TYR A 49 -0.91 -3.76 -12.29
N VAL A 50 -1.61 -2.97 -11.49
CA VAL A 50 -1.15 -1.68 -11.02
C VAL A 50 -1.24 -1.63 -9.51
N LEU A 51 -0.16 -1.22 -8.86
CA LEU A 51 -0.12 -0.96 -7.43
C LEU A 51 -0.05 0.54 -7.18
N PHE A 52 -1.01 1.06 -6.43
CA PHE A 52 -1.00 2.43 -5.94
C PHE A 52 -0.45 2.47 -4.53
N CYS A 53 0.56 3.28 -4.29
CA CYS A 53 1.13 3.44 -2.97
C CYS A 53 1.75 4.83 -2.76
N HIS A 54 1.94 5.20 -1.50
CA HIS A 54 2.79 6.32 -1.12
C HIS A 54 4.27 5.88 -1.13
N ASN A 55 5.19 6.83 -1.24
CA ASN A 55 6.64 6.56 -1.27
C ASN A 55 7.29 6.53 0.12
N ASP A 56 6.51 6.68 1.18
CA ASP A 56 6.92 6.61 2.58
C ASP A 56 6.68 5.23 3.23
N ILE A 57 6.31 4.23 2.43
CA ILE A 57 6.10 2.86 2.90
C ILE A 57 7.35 2.01 2.72
N LYS A 58 7.46 0.95 3.53
CA LYS A 58 8.51 -0.08 3.40
C LYS A 58 7.89 -1.47 3.39
N TYR A 59 8.22 -2.25 2.38
CA TYR A 59 7.85 -3.66 2.31
C TYR A 59 8.81 -4.48 3.16
N LEU A 60 8.32 -5.11 4.21
CA LEU A 60 9.15 -5.84 5.19
C LEU A 60 9.62 -7.22 4.68
N LYS A 61 8.92 -7.79 3.71
CA LYS A 61 9.26 -9.10 3.13
C LYS A 61 9.59 -8.97 1.64
N SER A 62 10.61 -9.69 1.19
CA SER A 62 10.94 -9.76 -0.23
C SER A 62 9.98 -10.65 -1.02
N GLY A 63 9.86 -10.41 -2.34
CA GLY A 63 8.99 -11.16 -3.23
C GLY A 63 7.50 -10.80 -3.12
N TRP A 64 7.19 -9.66 -2.54
CA TRP A 64 5.82 -9.21 -2.34
C TRP A 64 5.07 -8.98 -3.67
N GLY A 65 5.73 -8.43 -4.69
CA GLY A 65 5.12 -8.21 -6.00
C GLY A 65 4.70 -9.52 -6.68
N LYS A 66 5.57 -10.54 -6.61
CA LYS A 66 5.24 -11.87 -7.12
C LYS A 66 4.02 -12.46 -6.41
N ARG A 67 3.96 -12.34 -5.07
CA ARG A 67 2.81 -12.83 -4.30
C ARG A 67 1.50 -12.14 -4.67
N TYR A 68 1.52 -10.82 -4.89
CA TYR A 68 0.31 -10.11 -5.33
C TYR A 68 -0.20 -10.60 -6.66
N ILE A 69 0.69 -10.78 -7.64
CA ILE A 69 0.32 -11.32 -8.95
C ILE A 69 -0.26 -12.73 -8.81
N GLU A 70 0.39 -13.60 -8.03
CA GLU A 70 -0.09 -14.97 -7.80
C GLU A 70 -1.49 -14.99 -7.18
N HIS A 71 -1.78 -14.09 -6.24
CA HIS A 71 -3.11 -14.00 -5.62
C HIS A 71 -4.16 -13.42 -6.57
N LEU A 72 -3.83 -12.39 -7.34
CA LEU A 72 -4.73 -11.81 -8.33
C LEU A 72 -5.07 -12.82 -9.45
N ASP A 73 -4.08 -13.60 -9.90
CA ASP A 73 -4.29 -14.60 -10.96
C ASP A 73 -5.08 -15.84 -10.48
N LYS A 74 -4.86 -16.28 -9.23
CA LYS A 74 -5.46 -17.52 -8.73
C LYS A 74 -6.87 -17.37 -8.18
N ASN A 75 -7.21 -16.22 -7.63
CA ASN A 75 -8.40 -16.05 -6.80
C ASN A 75 -9.47 -15.14 -7.43
N GLU A 76 -9.29 -14.72 -8.66
CA GLU A 76 -10.23 -13.83 -9.36
C GLU A 76 -10.51 -12.51 -8.61
N TYR A 77 -9.57 -12.07 -7.76
CA TYR A 77 -9.71 -10.81 -7.06
C TYR A 77 -9.52 -9.63 -8.01
N GLY A 78 -10.42 -8.67 -7.96
CA GLY A 78 -10.27 -7.42 -8.69
C GLY A 78 -9.32 -6.45 -8.00
N ILE A 79 -9.25 -6.48 -6.66
CA ILE A 79 -8.45 -5.56 -5.83
C ILE A 79 -7.89 -6.31 -4.61
N ILE A 80 -6.67 -5.99 -4.24
CA ILE A 80 -6.03 -6.42 -2.99
C ILE A 80 -5.57 -5.17 -2.22
N GLY A 81 -5.86 -5.11 -0.92
CA GLY A 81 -5.39 -4.07 0.00
C GLY A 81 -4.74 -4.67 1.25
N HIS A 82 -3.92 -3.89 1.95
CA HIS A 82 -3.23 -4.33 3.17
C HIS A 82 -4.07 -4.18 4.44
N ALA A 83 -4.98 -3.22 4.43
CA ALA A 83 -5.91 -2.96 5.52
C ALA A 83 -7.19 -2.35 4.94
N GLY A 84 -8.28 -2.53 5.64
CA GLY A 84 -9.58 -2.02 5.22
C GLY A 84 -10.66 -2.35 6.23
N THR A 85 -11.89 -2.35 5.79
CA THR A 85 -13.06 -2.70 6.59
C THR A 85 -13.96 -3.68 5.84
N THR A 86 -14.61 -4.57 6.58
CA THR A 86 -15.60 -5.48 6.00
C THR A 86 -16.92 -4.80 5.67
N LYS A 87 -17.16 -3.60 6.24
CA LYS A 87 -18.35 -2.79 5.99
C LYS A 87 -18.01 -1.31 6.19
N LEU A 88 -18.40 -0.47 5.26
CA LEU A 88 -18.31 0.99 5.42
C LEU A 88 -19.46 1.50 6.31
N THR A 89 -19.14 2.42 7.20
CA THR A 89 -20.12 3.21 7.97
C THR A 89 -20.69 4.33 7.09
N GLU A 90 -21.68 5.06 7.60
CA GLU A 90 -22.29 6.20 6.90
C GLU A 90 -21.29 7.31 6.55
N SER A 91 -20.24 7.46 7.35
CA SER A 91 -19.16 8.42 7.08
C SER A 91 -18.28 8.06 5.88
N GLY A 92 -18.32 6.81 5.42
CA GLY A 92 -17.45 6.27 4.38
C GLY A 92 -16.00 6.04 4.81
N ARG A 93 -15.66 6.25 6.08
CA ARG A 93 -14.30 6.04 6.60
C ARG A 93 -14.13 4.59 7.06
N TRP A 94 -13.09 3.92 6.58
CA TRP A 94 -12.85 2.52 6.88
C TRP A 94 -12.38 2.26 8.33
N TRP A 95 -11.99 3.31 9.06
CA TRP A 95 -11.48 3.23 10.45
C TRP A 95 -12.47 3.65 11.54
N ASP A 96 -13.73 3.92 11.20
CA ASP A 96 -14.73 4.39 12.16
C ASP A 96 -15.16 3.30 13.15
N ASP A 97 -15.13 2.05 12.74
CA ASP A 97 -15.48 0.92 13.59
C ASP A 97 -14.34 -0.11 13.61
N MET A 98 -13.62 -0.17 14.72
CA MET A 98 -12.47 -1.06 14.88
C MET A 98 -12.85 -2.55 14.82
N HIS A 99 -14.10 -2.91 15.13
CA HIS A 99 -14.57 -4.30 15.06
C HIS A 99 -14.78 -4.78 13.63
N LEU A 100 -14.93 -3.86 12.69
CA LEU A 100 -15.07 -4.15 11.26
C LEU A 100 -13.74 -4.08 10.51
N MET A 101 -12.70 -3.55 11.14
CA MET A 101 -11.38 -3.38 10.50
C MET A 101 -10.65 -4.72 10.36
N VAL A 102 -9.96 -4.88 9.23
CA VAL A 102 -9.14 -6.05 8.90
C VAL A 102 -7.80 -5.60 8.35
N GLY A 103 -6.75 -6.34 8.68
CA GLY A 103 -5.42 -6.07 8.19
C GLY A 103 -4.36 -5.91 9.27
N GLN A 104 -3.12 -5.68 8.83
CA GLN A 104 -1.97 -5.50 9.71
C GLN A 104 -1.06 -4.42 9.14
N VAL A 105 -0.75 -3.43 9.95
CA VAL A 105 0.12 -2.30 9.58
C VAL A 105 1.16 -2.07 10.66
N TRP A 106 2.41 -1.96 10.25
CA TRP A 106 3.51 -1.47 11.08
C TRP A 106 3.67 0.02 10.85
N HIS A 107 3.71 0.78 11.94
CA HIS A 107 3.90 2.21 11.92
C HIS A 107 5.29 2.57 12.43
N GLN A 108 5.90 3.56 11.82
CA GLN A 108 7.10 4.21 12.32
C GLN A 108 6.89 5.71 12.26
N HIS A 109 7.10 6.37 13.39
CA HIS A 109 7.07 7.82 13.49
C HIS A 109 8.38 8.32 14.08
N ASN A 110 9.02 9.25 13.40
CA ASN A 110 10.20 9.94 13.89
C ASN A 110 9.75 11.30 14.44
N ASP A 111 9.85 11.45 15.75
CA ASP A 111 9.55 12.73 16.40
C ASP A 111 10.74 13.65 16.22
N GLU A 112 10.59 14.67 15.39
CA GLU A 112 11.64 15.65 15.09
C GLU A 112 12.05 16.49 16.31
N GLN A 113 11.14 16.70 17.26
CA GLN A 113 11.41 17.52 18.45
C GLN A 113 12.21 16.77 19.50
N SER A 114 11.92 15.49 19.71
CA SER A 114 12.62 14.66 20.71
C SER A 114 13.72 13.80 20.12
N GLY A 115 13.82 13.69 18.81
CA GLY A 115 14.73 12.79 18.10
C GLY A 115 14.42 11.30 18.32
N LYS A 116 13.25 10.96 18.90
CA LYS A 116 12.86 9.58 19.19
C LYS A 116 12.10 8.97 18.01
N THR A 117 12.43 7.72 17.72
CA THR A 117 11.66 6.91 16.79
C THR A 117 10.69 6.02 17.55
N MET A 118 9.41 6.19 17.31
CA MET A 118 8.35 5.30 17.81
C MET A 118 7.99 4.28 16.75
N LYS A 119 7.82 3.02 17.16
CA LYS A 119 7.35 1.94 16.29
C LYS A 119 6.23 1.20 16.99
N TRP A 120 5.16 0.95 16.29
CA TRP A 120 4.04 0.15 16.82
C TRP A 120 3.37 -0.65 15.71
N GLU A 121 2.70 -1.71 16.08
CA GLU A 121 1.93 -2.57 15.20
C GLU A 121 0.44 -2.38 15.47
N SER A 122 -0.33 -2.15 14.42
CA SER A 122 -1.79 -2.20 14.47
C SER A 122 -2.26 -3.49 13.83
N LYS A 123 -2.89 -4.35 14.63
CA LYS A 123 -3.56 -5.58 14.16
C LYS A 123 -5.06 -5.37 14.28
N TYR A 124 -5.73 -5.53 13.17
CA TYR A 124 -7.16 -5.43 13.09
C TYR A 124 -7.73 -6.82 12.84
N SER A 125 -8.48 -7.35 13.82
CA SER A 125 -8.98 -8.70 13.82
C SER A 125 -10.50 -8.76 13.64
N GLY A 126 -11.05 -7.90 12.79
CA GLY A 126 -12.45 -8.04 12.38
C GLY A 126 -12.71 -9.45 11.85
N ASN A 127 -13.97 -9.89 11.84
CA ASN A 127 -14.33 -11.23 11.37
C ASN A 127 -13.74 -11.49 9.99
N PHE A 128 -12.67 -12.25 9.98
CA PHE A 128 -12.01 -12.69 8.78
C PHE A 128 -12.87 -13.76 8.10
N GLY A 129 -13.48 -13.43 6.99
CA GLY A 129 -13.75 -14.46 5.99
C GLY A 129 -12.42 -15.10 5.55
N GLU A 130 -12.43 -16.31 5.03
CA GLU A 130 -11.29 -17.19 4.76
C GLU A 130 -10.16 -16.64 3.84
N ASN A 131 -10.11 -15.35 3.55
CA ASN A 131 -9.32 -14.78 2.45
C ASN A 131 -8.26 -13.77 2.88
N ILE A 132 -7.55 -13.98 4.00
CA ILE A 132 -6.41 -13.15 4.35
C ILE A 132 -5.12 -13.75 3.80
N ILE A 133 -4.49 -12.97 2.97
CA ILE A 133 -3.14 -13.21 2.48
C ILE A 133 -2.16 -12.83 3.60
N GLN A 134 -1.58 -13.80 4.26
CA GLN A 134 -0.49 -13.60 5.21
C GLN A 134 0.85 -13.47 4.50
#